data_bb263565b292ca6cfefc73f742bbe6a6
#
_entry.id   bb263565b292ca6cfefc73f742bbe6a6
#
_cell.length_a   1.000
_cell.length_b   1.000
_cell.length_c   1.000
_cell.angle_alpha   90.00
_cell.angle_beta   90.00
_cell.angle_gamma   90.00
#
_symmetry.space_group_name_H-M   'P 1'
#
loop_
_entity.id
_entity.type
_entity.pdbx_description
1 polymer ?
#
loop_
_entity_poly.entity_id
_entity_poly.type
_entity_poly.pdbx_seq_one_letter_code
_entity_poly.pdbx_strand_id
1 'polypeptide(L)' 'RQIIVCESAAESALPELAAPYAKGRDYRYGKIKITLYHRAV' A
#
# COMPACT_ATOMS: atom_id res chain seq x y z
N ARG A 1 -7.86 13.22 -6.95
CA ARG A 1 -7.05 12.01 -6.81
C ARG A 1 -6.74 11.77 -5.34
N GLN A 2 -7.00 10.56 -4.88
CA GLN A 2 -6.73 10.20 -3.50
C GLN A 2 -5.67 9.12 -3.45
N ILE A 3 -4.71 9.31 -2.57
CA ILE A 3 -3.66 8.33 -2.36
C ILE A 3 -3.59 8.05 -0.87
N ILE A 4 -3.61 6.78 -0.53
CA ILE A 4 -3.53 6.36 0.86
C ILE A 4 -2.17 5.72 1.07
N VAL A 5 -1.49 6.16 2.11
CA VAL A 5 -0.17 5.65 2.45
C VAL A 5 -0.30 4.72 3.63
N CYS A 6 0.10 3.47 3.45
CA CYS A 6 0.05 2.48 4.52
C CYS A 6 1.45 2.07 4.90
N GLU A 7 1.74 2.15 6.18
CA GLU A 7 3.03 1.73 6.72
C GLU A 7 2.85 0.38 7.42
N SER A 8 3.74 -0.55 7.14
CA SER A 8 3.66 -1.88 7.74
C SER A 8 5.04 -2.48 7.85
N ALA A 9 5.13 -3.61 8.54
CA ALA A 9 6.38 -4.35 8.58
C ALA A 9 6.68 -4.86 7.17
N ALA A 10 7.97 -4.90 6.82
CA ALA A 10 8.36 -5.25 5.47
C ALA A 10 7.88 -6.63 5.05
N GLU A 11 7.73 -7.52 6.03
CA GLU A 11 7.32 -8.89 5.75
C GLU A 11 5.82 -9.07 5.79
N SER A 12 5.07 -8.02 6.11
CA SER A 12 3.62 -8.11 6.13
C SER A 12 3.06 -8.16 4.71
N ALA A 13 2.03 -8.96 4.52
CA ALA A 13 1.34 -9.02 3.25
C ALA A 13 0.09 -8.18 3.34
N LEU A 14 0.00 -7.17 2.50
CA LEU A 14 -1.18 -6.31 2.46
C LEU A 14 -2.05 -6.72 1.29
N PRO A 15 -3.37 -6.53 1.41
CA PRO A 15 -4.27 -6.90 0.32
C PRO A 15 -3.98 -6.06 -0.93
N GLU A 16 -4.03 -6.71 -2.07
CA GLU A 16 -3.80 -6.01 -3.32
C GLU A 16 -4.98 -5.15 -3.73
N LEU A 17 -6.14 -5.50 -3.24
CA LEU A 17 -7.33 -4.76 -3.57
C LEU A 17 -8.16 -4.57 -2.31
N ALA A 18 -8.33 -3.32 -1.93
CA ALA A 18 -9.18 -2.96 -0.81
C ALA A 18 -10.16 -1.92 -1.33
N ALA A 19 -11.22 -2.40 -1.96
CA ALA A 19 -12.16 -1.54 -2.66
C ALA A 19 -12.62 -0.38 -1.79
N PRO A 20 -12.72 0.81 -2.34
CA PRO A 20 -12.55 1.17 -3.76
C PRO A 20 -11.11 1.45 -4.16
N TYR A 21 -10.16 1.00 -3.39
CA TYR A 21 -8.74 1.30 -3.62
C TYR A 21 -8.00 0.09 -4.14
N ALA A 22 -6.99 0.34 -4.95
CA ALA A 22 -6.12 -0.70 -5.46
C ALA A 22 -4.70 -0.42 -5.00
N LYS A 23 -3.96 -1.47 -4.75
CA LYS A 23 -2.59 -1.36 -4.31
C LYS A 23 -1.73 -0.82 -5.45
N GLY A 24 -0.97 0.20 -5.15
CA GLY A 24 -0.05 0.77 -6.11
C GLY A 24 1.35 0.27 -5.89
N ARG A 25 2.26 1.19 -5.54
CA ARG A 25 3.66 0.85 -5.39
C ARG A 25 4.02 0.58 -3.94
N ASP A 26 5.03 -0.26 -3.75
CA ASP A 26 5.62 -0.52 -2.46
C ASP A 26 7.01 0.06 -2.41
N TYR A 27 7.35 0.62 -1.26
CA TYR A 27 8.71 1.06 -1.00
C TYR A 27 9.17 0.41 0.29
N ARG A 28 10.35 -0.16 0.25
CA ARG A 28 10.87 -0.90 1.38
C ARG A 28 12.08 -0.19 1.95
N TYR A 29 12.04 0.04 3.27
CA TYR A 29 13.15 0.70 3.97
C TYR A 29 13.46 -0.14 5.20
N GLY A 30 14.55 -0.89 5.13
CA GLY A 30 14.92 -1.73 6.25
C GLY A 30 13.83 -2.72 6.58
N LYS A 31 13.23 -2.59 7.75
CA LYS A 31 12.19 -3.50 8.20
C LYS A 31 10.79 -2.92 8.02
N ILE A 32 10.71 -1.81 7.35
CA ILE A 32 9.43 -1.12 7.17
C ILE A 32 9.09 -1.06 5.70
N LYS A 33 7.82 -1.22 5.40
CA LYS A 33 7.33 -1.13 4.04
C LYS A 33 6.26 -0.06 3.97
N ILE A 34 6.35 0.79 2.95
CA ILE A 34 5.35 1.81 2.68
C ILE A 34 4.61 1.38 1.42
N THR A 35 3.31 1.23 1.54
CA THR A 35 2.48 0.84 0.41
C THR A 35 1.54 1.97 0.07
N LEU A 36 1.46 2.32 -1.20
CA LEU A 36 0.59 3.36 -1.68
C LEU A 36 -0.64 2.73 -2.32
N TYR A 37 -1.81 3.17 -1.88
CA TYR A 37 -3.06 2.77 -2.50
C TYR A 37 -3.65 3.96 -3.22
N HIS A 38 -4.29 3.71 -4.34
CA HIS A 38 -4.97 4.76 -5.07
C HIS A 38 -6.38 4.29 -5.40
N ARG A 39 -7.23 5.25 -5.67
CA ARG A 39 -8.62 4.92 -5.96
C ARG A 39 -8.72 4.27 -7.32
N ALA A 40 -9.33 3.10 -7.34
CA ALA A 40 -9.42 2.32 -8.57
C ALA A 40 -10.67 2.60 -9.38
N VAL A 41 -11.61 3.29 -8.77
CA VAL A 41 -12.88 3.57 -9.43
C VAL A 41 -13.07 5.04 -9.64
#